data_ffdc74a80f366e5f3fe99f807b9779ea
#
_entry.id   ffdc74a80f366e5f3fe99f807b9779ea
#
_cell.length_a   1.000
_cell.length_b   1.000
_cell.length_c   1.000
_cell.angle_alpha   90.00
_cell.angle_beta   90.00
_cell.angle_gamma   90.00
#
_symmetry.space_group_name_H-M   'P 1'
#
loop_
_entity.id
_entity.type
_entity.pdbx_description
1 polymer ?
#
loop_
_entity_poly.entity_id
_entity_poly.type
_entity_poly.pdbx_seq_one_letter_code
_entity_poly.pdbx_strand_id
1 'polypeptide(L)'
;MKTIIFVCTGGSCRSPMAEAILTQKLKENKIKNYNILSAGINVSPDSKIEKNAIIALKKLGYKPPKHKCIQLTKDLSENAVILAISQSHKEYLSNLKGVIALSDFYSGIDIPDPYGKDVSTYIHTAKILEFIIEEIFENIKEGRL
;
A
#
# COMPACT_ATOMS: atom_id res chain seq x y z
N MET A 1 -15.37 -6.36 -9.94
CA MET A 1 -14.08 -5.67 -9.75
C MET A 1 -13.40 -6.21 -8.49
N LYS A 2 -12.14 -6.55 -8.57
CA LYS A 2 -11.39 -7.06 -7.42
C LYS A 2 -10.76 -5.91 -6.65
N THR A 3 -10.87 -5.93 -5.33
CA THR A 3 -10.30 -4.91 -4.47
C THR A 3 -9.03 -5.40 -3.79
N ILE A 4 -7.97 -4.61 -3.84
CA ILE A 4 -6.71 -4.84 -3.13
C ILE A 4 -6.51 -3.67 -2.17
N ILE A 5 -6.25 -3.97 -0.90
CA ILE A 5 -6.04 -2.94 0.12
C ILE A 5 -4.65 -3.09 0.72
N PHE A 6 -3.81 -2.08 0.56
CA PHE A 6 -2.54 -1.99 1.26
C PHE A 6 -2.78 -1.48 2.67
N VAL A 7 -2.17 -2.12 3.67
CA VAL A 7 -2.42 -1.78 5.08
C VAL A 7 -1.11 -1.53 5.82
N CYS A 8 -1.01 -0.37 6.47
CA CYS A 8 0.07 -0.04 7.41
C CYS A 8 -0.53 0.44 8.73
N THR A 9 0.25 1.05 9.60
CA THR A 9 -0.25 1.46 10.92
C THR A 9 -1.28 2.58 10.81
N GLY A 10 -0.87 3.76 10.37
CA GLY A 10 -1.75 4.95 10.32
C GLY A 10 -2.43 5.18 8.97
N GLY A 11 -2.10 4.40 7.96
CA GLY A 11 -2.64 4.62 6.62
C GLY A 11 -2.20 5.92 5.98
N SER A 12 -1.10 6.53 6.47
CA SER A 12 -0.70 7.88 6.08
C SER A 12 0.59 7.97 5.26
N CYS A 13 1.42 6.94 5.26
CA CYS A 13 2.72 6.95 4.57
C CYS A 13 2.86 5.82 3.57
N ARG A 14 3.23 4.63 4.05
CA ARG A 14 3.62 3.50 3.20
C ARG A 14 2.46 2.96 2.36
N SER A 15 1.29 2.77 2.96
CA SER A 15 0.15 2.21 2.23
C SER A 15 -0.38 3.15 1.14
N PRO A 16 -0.51 4.47 1.37
CA PRO A 16 -0.89 5.38 0.28
C PRO A 16 0.13 5.45 -0.84
N MET A 17 1.43 5.36 -0.54
CA MET A 17 2.44 5.31 -1.58
C MET A 17 2.31 4.05 -2.42
N ALA A 18 2.10 2.90 -1.78
CA ALA A 18 1.88 1.64 -2.48
C ALA A 18 0.63 1.69 -3.36
N GLU A 19 -0.46 2.27 -2.85
CA GLU A 19 -1.69 2.48 -3.61
C GLU A 19 -1.43 3.27 -4.89
N ALA A 20 -0.74 4.40 -4.79
CA ALA A 20 -0.45 5.26 -5.93
C ALA A 20 0.41 4.55 -6.98
N ILE A 21 1.42 3.82 -6.55
CA ILE A 21 2.34 3.11 -7.44
C ILE A 21 1.60 2.01 -8.21
N LEU A 22 0.84 1.16 -7.52
CA LEU A 22 0.13 0.07 -8.18
C LEU A 22 -1.00 0.60 -9.08
N THR A 23 -1.72 1.62 -8.63
CA THR A 23 -2.79 2.25 -9.42
C THR A 23 -2.25 2.73 -10.76
N GLN A 24 -1.12 3.43 -10.78
CA GLN A 24 -0.53 3.93 -12.01
C GLN A 24 -0.04 2.78 -12.89
N LYS A 25 0.57 1.76 -12.31
CA LYS A 25 1.04 0.58 -13.04
C LYS A 25 -0.10 -0.11 -13.78
N LEU A 26 -1.22 -0.31 -13.11
CA LEU A 26 -2.40 -0.91 -13.72
C LEU A 26 -2.97 -0.04 -14.83
N LYS A 27 -3.04 1.26 -14.60
CA LYS A 27 -3.55 2.21 -15.59
C LYS A 27 -2.68 2.22 -16.86
N GLU A 28 -1.37 2.25 -16.71
CA GLU A 28 -0.43 2.24 -17.85
C GLU A 28 -0.55 0.96 -18.67
N ASN A 29 -0.93 -0.15 -18.05
CA ASN A 29 -1.09 -1.44 -18.69
C ASN A 29 -2.54 -1.75 -19.06
N LYS A 30 -3.43 -0.76 -18.96
CA LYS A 30 -4.85 -0.86 -19.34
C LYS A 30 -5.62 -1.95 -18.59
N ILE A 31 -5.22 -2.26 -17.37
CA ILE A 31 -5.92 -3.20 -16.50
C ILE A 31 -6.93 -2.42 -15.68
N LYS A 32 -8.22 -2.66 -15.89
CA LYS A 32 -9.32 -1.84 -15.35
C LYS A 32 -10.19 -2.54 -14.32
N ASN A 33 -9.98 -3.83 -14.09
CA ASN A 33 -10.86 -4.64 -13.23
C ASN A 33 -10.37 -4.73 -11.77
N TYR A 34 -9.57 -3.78 -11.34
CA TYR A 34 -9.06 -3.71 -9.97
C TYR A 34 -9.38 -2.36 -9.35
N ASN A 35 -9.71 -2.41 -8.05
CA ASN A 35 -9.87 -1.23 -7.19
C ASN A 35 -8.76 -1.29 -6.15
N ILE A 36 -7.87 -0.30 -6.14
CA ILE A 36 -6.72 -0.27 -5.23
C ILE A 36 -6.98 0.78 -4.16
N LEU A 37 -6.87 0.38 -2.91
CA LEU A 37 -7.07 1.23 -1.75
C LEU A 37 -5.88 1.12 -0.79
N SER A 38 -5.80 2.07 0.13
CA SER A 38 -4.90 2.01 1.27
C SER A 38 -5.69 2.25 2.56
N ALA A 39 -5.25 1.62 3.65
CA ALA A 39 -5.90 1.73 4.95
C ALA A 39 -4.86 1.58 6.06
N GLY A 40 -5.26 1.92 7.29
CA GLY A 40 -4.45 1.75 8.48
C GLY A 40 -5.15 0.90 9.51
N ILE A 41 -4.38 0.25 10.37
CA ILE A 41 -4.92 -0.55 11.47
C ILE A 41 -5.28 0.30 12.67
N ASN A 42 -4.71 1.50 12.78
CA ASN A 42 -4.97 2.43 13.87
C ASN A 42 -4.87 3.86 13.34
N VAL A 43 -5.95 4.33 12.73
CA VAL A 43 -6.00 5.64 12.06
C VAL A 43 -6.55 6.69 13.03
N SER A 44 -5.82 7.80 13.19
CA SER A 44 -6.29 8.94 13.97
C SER A 44 -7.45 9.62 13.26
N PRO A 45 -8.48 10.11 13.99
CA PRO A 45 -9.60 10.82 13.37
C PRO A 45 -9.13 11.97 12.49
N ASP A 46 -9.72 12.09 11.30
CA ASP A 46 -9.43 13.15 10.31
C ASP A 46 -7.98 13.24 9.84
N SER A 47 -7.18 12.21 10.07
CA SER A 47 -5.80 12.21 9.61
C SER A 47 -5.71 12.18 8.08
N LYS A 48 -4.68 12.84 7.56
CA LYS A 48 -4.43 12.96 6.13
C LYS A 48 -3.14 12.24 5.76
N ILE A 49 -3.01 11.92 4.47
CA ILE A 49 -1.77 11.38 3.93
C ILE A 49 -0.63 12.37 4.22
N GLU A 50 0.49 11.85 4.71
CA GLU A 50 1.63 12.67 5.08
C GLU A 50 2.15 13.50 3.90
N LYS A 51 2.46 14.77 4.19
CA LYS A 51 2.94 15.72 3.18
C LYS A 51 4.17 15.20 2.45
N ASN A 52 5.11 14.59 3.18
CA ASN A 52 6.34 14.08 2.56
C ASN A 52 6.09 12.86 1.67
N ALA A 53 5.05 12.07 1.96
CA ALA A 53 4.62 11.00 1.06
C ALA A 53 4.10 11.58 -0.26
N ILE A 54 3.28 12.63 -0.18
CA ILE A 54 2.75 13.32 -1.36
C ILE A 54 3.87 13.90 -2.20
N ILE A 55 4.83 14.59 -1.57
CA ILE A 55 5.97 15.20 -2.26
C ILE A 55 6.82 14.12 -2.94
N ALA A 56 7.11 13.03 -2.23
CA ALA A 56 7.91 11.92 -2.79
C ALA A 56 7.24 11.31 -4.01
N LEU A 57 5.93 11.05 -3.93
CA LEU A 57 5.17 10.51 -5.06
C LEU A 57 5.22 11.43 -6.26
N LYS A 58 5.00 12.74 -6.06
CA LYS A 58 5.06 13.72 -7.16
C LYS A 58 6.45 13.77 -7.79
N LYS A 59 7.50 13.74 -6.99
CA LYS A 59 8.88 13.74 -7.50
C LYS A 59 9.19 12.50 -8.34
N LEU A 60 8.57 11.37 -8.04
CA LEU A 60 8.74 10.13 -8.79
C LEU A 60 7.75 10.00 -9.96
N GLY A 61 6.89 10.99 -10.18
CA GLY A 61 5.95 11.01 -11.30
C GLY A 61 4.63 10.32 -11.03
N TYR A 62 4.29 10.04 -9.78
CA TYR A 62 3.02 9.43 -9.42
C TYR A 62 1.99 10.47 -9.01
N LYS A 63 0.73 10.17 -9.27
CA LYS A 63 -0.41 10.97 -8.80
C LYS A 63 -0.76 10.51 -7.38
N PRO A 64 -0.61 11.37 -6.36
CA PRO A 64 -0.96 10.98 -5.00
C PRO A 64 -2.45 10.68 -4.85
N PRO A 65 -2.83 9.75 -3.96
CA PRO A 65 -4.24 9.54 -3.64
C PRO A 65 -4.84 10.81 -3.04
N LYS A 66 -6.13 11.05 -3.30
CA LYS A 66 -6.83 12.26 -2.85
C LYS A 66 -7.75 12.02 -1.65
N HIS A 67 -7.73 10.85 -1.07
CA HIS A 67 -8.60 10.53 0.09
C HIS A 67 -7.86 10.79 1.39
N LYS A 68 -8.63 10.91 2.48
CA LYS A 68 -8.10 10.90 3.84
C LYS A 68 -7.63 9.49 4.19
N CYS A 69 -6.89 9.37 5.31
CA CYS A 69 -6.52 8.05 5.83
C CYS A 69 -7.79 7.25 6.17
N ILE A 70 -7.81 5.99 5.78
CA ILE A 70 -8.96 5.11 5.93
C ILE A 70 -8.65 4.10 7.02
N GLN A 71 -9.56 3.95 8.01
CA GLN A 71 -9.45 2.90 9.01
C GLN A 71 -9.87 1.57 8.39
N LEU A 72 -9.03 0.55 8.52
CA LEU A 72 -9.39 -0.80 8.11
C LEU A 72 -10.47 -1.32 9.05
N THR A 73 -11.58 -1.78 8.48
CA THR A 73 -12.70 -2.37 9.22
C THR A 73 -12.93 -3.79 8.71
N LYS A 74 -13.67 -4.57 9.48
CA LYS A 74 -14.04 -5.92 9.05
C LYS A 74 -14.81 -5.86 7.73
N ASP A 75 -15.77 -4.93 7.61
CA ASP A 75 -16.56 -4.79 6.40
C ASP A 75 -15.69 -4.46 5.19
N LEU A 76 -14.75 -3.54 5.36
CA LEU A 76 -13.84 -3.15 4.27
C LEU A 76 -12.93 -4.32 3.86
N SER A 77 -12.54 -5.17 4.82
CA SER A 77 -11.67 -6.30 4.54
C SER A 77 -12.36 -7.47 3.86
N GLU A 78 -13.69 -7.54 3.96
CA GLU A 78 -14.46 -8.60 3.31
C GLU A 78 -14.41 -8.44 1.80
N ASN A 79 -14.20 -9.56 1.09
CA ASN A 79 -14.12 -9.60 -0.36
C ASN A 79 -12.95 -8.78 -0.95
N ALA A 80 -11.94 -8.47 -0.14
CA ALA A 80 -10.75 -7.78 -0.58
C ALA A 80 -9.50 -8.63 -0.32
N VAL A 81 -8.48 -8.42 -1.15
CA VAL A 81 -7.14 -8.95 -0.89
C VAL A 81 -6.43 -7.93 0.00
N ILE A 82 -5.97 -8.37 1.18
CA ILE A 82 -5.27 -7.50 2.12
C ILE A 82 -3.77 -7.73 1.98
N LEU A 83 -3.06 -6.66 1.62
CA LEU A 83 -1.61 -6.67 1.50
C LEU A 83 -1.03 -5.82 2.63
N ALA A 84 -0.53 -6.48 3.66
CA ALA A 84 0.09 -5.81 4.80
C ALA A 84 1.49 -5.33 4.41
N ILE A 85 1.80 -4.09 4.73
CA ILE A 85 3.09 -3.48 4.36
C ILE A 85 4.26 -4.20 5.04
N SER A 86 4.09 -4.71 6.27
CA SER A 86 5.14 -5.41 7.01
C SER A 86 4.63 -6.68 7.65
N GLN A 87 5.55 -7.52 8.11
CA GLN A 87 5.20 -8.74 8.87
C GLN A 87 4.45 -8.40 10.16
N SER A 88 4.82 -7.31 10.84
CA SER A 88 4.14 -6.91 12.07
C SER A 88 2.67 -6.55 11.80
N HIS A 89 2.37 -5.91 10.67
CA HIS A 89 0.99 -5.64 10.28
C HIS A 89 0.23 -6.93 10.00
N LYS A 90 0.86 -7.87 9.30
CA LYS A 90 0.26 -9.17 9.03
C LYS A 90 -0.06 -9.92 10.34
N GLU A 91 0.85 -9.91 11.29
CA GLU A 91 0.65 -10.54 12.60
C GLU A 91 -0.51 -9.91 13.36
N TYR A 92 -0.58 -8.58 13.34
CA TYR A 92 -1.69 -7.85 13.96
C TYR A 92 -3.04 -8.24 13.36
N LEU A 93 -3.06 -8.55 12.06
CA LEU A 93 -4.25 -8.94 11.31
C LEU A 93 -4.46 -10.46 11.25
N SER A 94 -3.86 -11.22 12.14
CA SER A 94 -3.89 -12.69 12.14
C SER A 94 -5.31 -13.27 12.25
N ASN A 95 -6.27 -12.48 12.74
CA ASN A 95 -7.68 -12.89 12.79
C ASN A 95 -8.38 -12.81 11.42
N LEU A 96 -7.76 -12.21 10.43
CA LEU A 96 -8.27 -12.16 9.06
C LEU A 96 -7.61 -13.27 8.23
N LYS A 97 -8.39 -13.90 7.35
CA LYS A 97 -7.87 -14.95 6.48
C LYS A 97 -7.20 -14.35 5.25
N GLY A 98 -6.12 -14.97 4.80
CA GLY A 98 -5.51 -14.66 3.51
C GLY A 98 -4.74 -13.35 3.46
N VAL A 99 -4.35 -12.78 4.60
CA VAL A 99 -3.50 -11.60 4.62
C VAL A 99 -2.10 -11.96 4.14
N ILE A 100 -1.59 -11.20 3.19
CA ILE A 100 -0.24 -11.40 2.63
C ILE A 100 0.60 -10.18 3.02
N ALA A 101 1.82 -10.40 3.51
CA ALA A 101 2.76 -9.31 3.74
C ALA A 101 3.57 -9.03 2.48
N LEU A 102 3.97 -7.77 2.26
CA LEU A 102 4.79 -7.43 1.09
C LEU A 102 6.12 -8.18 1.11
N SER A 103 6.68 -8.44 2.29
CA SER A 103 7.90 -9.23 2.42
C SER A 103 7.74 -10.70 1.97
N ASP A 104 6.52 -11.18 1.84
CA ASP A 104 6.26 -12.51 1.28
C ASP A 104 6.51 -12.56 -0.23
N PHE A 105 6.55 -11.42 -0.89
CA PHE A 105 6.85 -11.33 -2.32
C PHE A 105 8.36 -11.19 -2.58
N TYR A 106 9.14 -10.78 -1.58
CA TYR A 106 10.55 -10.51 -1.79
C TYR A 106 11.40 -10.76 -0.54
N SER A 107 11.96 -11.95 -0.43
CA SER A 107 13.04 -12.35 0.50
C SER A 107 12.90 -11.91 1.97
N GLY A 108 11.68 -11.72 2.46
CA GLY A 108 11.46 -11.38 3.86
C GLY A 108 11.92 -9.99 4.28
N ILE A 109 12.16 -9.08 3.34
CA ILE A 109 12.58 -7.70 3.64
C ILE A 109 11.34 -6.87 3.98
N ASP A 110 11.31 -6.26 5.17
CA ASP A 110 10.26 -5.33 5.54
C ASP A 110 10.52 -3.94 4.99
N ILE A 111 9.43 -3.21 4.71
CA ILE A 111 9.48 -1.82 4.25
C ILE A 111 9.70 -0.92 5.47
N PRO A 112 10.77 -0.13 5.53
CA PRO A 112 11.01 0.76 6.66
C PRO A 112 9.94 1.85 6.76
N ASP A 113 9.63 2.27 8.00
CA ASP A 113 8.66 3.31 8.26
C ASP A 113 9.32 4.69 8.15
N PRO A 114 8.94 5.52 7.17
CA PRO A 114 9.58 6.83 6.98
C PRO A 114 8.96 7.93 7.85
N TYR A 115 7.95 7.61 8.67
CA TYR A 115 7.24 8.61 9.47
C TYR A 115 8.21 9.46 10.30
N GLY A 116 8.02 10.79 10.25
CA GLY A 116 8.88 11.73 10.95
C GLY A 116 10.22 12.00 10.28
N LYS A 117 10.49 11.39 9.14
CA LYS A 117 11.74 11.57 8.39
C LYS A 117 11.56 12.58 7.25
N ASP A 118 12.66 12.88 6.56
CA ASP A 118 12.67 13.83 5.45
C ASP A 118 12.16 13.23 4.13
N VAL A 119 11.99 14.09 3.13
CA VAL A 119 11.50 13.67 1.80
C VAL A 119 12.43 12.62 1.17
N SER A 120 13.73 12.75 1.36
CA SER A 120 14.72 11.80 0.83
C SER A 120 14.43 10.38 1.34
N THR A 121 14.11 10.23 2.62
CA THR A 121 13.76 8.95 3.22
C THR A 121 12.46 8.40 2.64
N TYR A 122 11.46 9.26 2.41
CA TYR A 122 10.20 8.85 1.78
C TYR A 122 10.43 8.40 0.34
N ILE A 123 11.29 9.08 -0.42
CA ILE A 123 11.65 8.68 -1.78
C ILE A 123 12.32 7.31 -1.77
N HIS A 124 13.24 7.08 -0.84
CA HIS A 124 13.90 5.80 -0.69
C HIS A 124 12.89 4.67 -0.40
N THR A 125 11.97 4.92 0.52
CA THR A 125 10.90 3.97 0.85
C THR A 125 10.02 3.69 -0.37
N ALA A 126 9.65 4.72 -1.12
CA ALA A 126 8.84 4.56 -2.33
C ALA A 126 9.57 3.71 -3.38
N LYS A 127 10.88 3.85 -3.52
CA LYS A 127 11.66 3.04 -4.46
C LYS A 127 11.69 1.56 -4.06
N ILE A 128 11.75 1.27 -2.76
CA ILE A 128 11.62 -0.10 -2.27
C ILE A 128 10.23 -0.65 -2.61
N LEU A 129 9.19 0.16 -2.42
CA LEU A 129 7.82 -0.23 -2.79
C LEU A 129 7.69 -0.47 -4.29
N GLU A 130 8.27 0.37 -5.14
CA GLU A 130 8.27 0.15 -6.59
C GLU A 130 8.80 -1.23 -6.95
N PHE A 131 9.88 -1.62 -6.32
CA PHE A 131 10.53 -2.91 -6.56
C PHE A 131 9.60 -4.08 -6.20
N ILE A 132 8.98 -4.03 -5.04
CA ILE A 132 8.08 -5.10 -4.57
C ILE A 132 6.77 -5.11 -5.37
N ILE A 133 6.24 -3.94 -5.70
CA ILE A 133 4.98 -3.82 -6.44
C ILE A 133 5.13 -4.40 -7.85
N GLU A 134 6.31 -4.41 -8.43
CA GLU A 134 6.54 -5.10 -9.69
C GLU A 134 6.18 -6.58 -9.59
N GLU A 135 6.54 -7.25 -8.51
CA GLU A 135 6.17 -8.65 -8.27
C GLU A 135 4.66 -8.82 -8.05
N ILE A 136 4.05 -7.89 -7.33
CA ILE A 136 2.59 -7.89 -7.14
C ILE A 136 1.90 -7.77 -8.50
N PHE A 137 2.37 -6.87 -9.34
CA PHE A 137 1.83 -6.67 -10.68
C PHE A 137 1.96 -7.93 -11.54
N GLU A 138 3.10 -8.62 -11.49
CA GLU A 138 3.26 -9.89 -12.20
C GLU A 138 2.25 -10.93 -11.71
N ASN A 139 2.00 -11.00 -10.40
CA ASN A 139 0.98 -11.90 -9.84
C ASN A 139 -0.42 -11.54 -10.34
N ILE A 140 -0.72 -10.25 -10.48
CA ILE A 140 -2.01 -9.79 -11.05
C ILE A 140 -2.15 -10.24 -12.49
N LYS A 141 -1.12 -10.05 -13.33
CA LYS A 141 -1.15 -10.45 -14.74
C LYS A 141 -1.34 -11.95 -14.91
N GLU A 142 -0.78 -12.74 -14.00
CA GLU A 142 -0.86 -14.20 -14.05
C GLU A 142 -2.11 -14.77 -13.36
N GLY A 143 -2.99 -13.89 -12.87
CA GLY A 143 -4.24 -14.31 -12.26
C GLY A 143 -4.10 -14.88 -10.85
N ARG A 144 -2.97 -14.63 -10.17
CA ARG A 144 -2.74 -15.11 -8.80
C ARG A 144 -3.23 -14.14 -7.73
N LEU A 145 -3.56 -12.93 -8.10
CA LEU A 145 -4.15 -11.93 -7.21
C LEU A 145 -5.39 -11.29 -7.83
#